data_164d68b42af4b120dfae6a79c7636b0f
#
_entry.id   164d68b42af4b120dfae6a79c7636b0f
#
_cell.length_a   1.000
_cell.length_b   1.000
_cell.length_c   1.000
_cell.angle_alpha   90.00
_cell.angle_beta   90.00
_cell.angle_gamma   90.00
#
_symmetry.space_group_name_H-M   'P 1'
#
loop_
_entity.id
_entity.type
_entity.pdbx_description
1 polymer ?
#
loop_
_entity_poly.entity_id
_entity_poly.type
_entity_poly.pdbx_seq_one_letter_code
_entity_poly.pdbx_strand_id
1 'polypeptide(L)'
;MLPYKETKISDNTFIRVFNQDTDSVEFIWHRDMEDRIIESIEPTDWKIQMDNELPKSIEGKVFIPMSVYHRLIKGTGDLKINLIKLI
;
A
#
# COMPACT_ATOMS: atom_id res chain seq x y z
N MET A 1 -9.42 -6.74 14.82
CA MET A 1 -8.32 -5.76 14.79
C MET A 1 -7.72 -5.74 13.40
N LEU A 2 -7.56 -4.56 12.83
CA LEU A 2 -6.92 -4.43 11.52
C LEU A 2 -5.42 -4.71 11.65
N PRO A 3 -4.81 -5.35 10.64
CA PRO A 3 -3.35 -5.61 10.62
C PRO A 3 -2.53 -4.36 10.36
N TYR A 4 -3.15 -3.23 10.21
CA TYR A 4 -2.50 -1.93 10.06
C TYR A 4 -3.31 -0.88 10.81
N LYS A 5 -2.66 0.23 11.13
CA LYS A 5 -3.34 1.40 11.68
C LYS A 5 -3.72 2.31 10.53
N GLU A 6 -4.93 2.86 10.58
CA GLU A 6 -5.40 3.78 9.55
C GLU A 6 -5.94 5.03 10.18
N THR A 7 -5.50 6.17 9.67
CA THR A 7 -5.98 7.49 10.08
C THR A 7 -6.56 8.16 8.86
N LYS A 8 -7.83 8.55 8.95
CA LYS A 8 -8.50 9.27 7.86
C LYS A 8 -8.10 10.75 7.92
N ILE A 9 -7.55 11.25 6.81
CA ILE A 9 -7.12 12.64 6.69
C ILE A 9 -8.20 13.49 6.04
N SER A 10 -8.86 12.96 5.01
CA SER A 10 -9.96 13.60 4.30
C SER A 10 -10.88 12.52 3.73
N ASP A 11 -11.87 12.90 2.95
CA ASP A 11 -12.85 11.93 2.44
C ASP A 11 -12.23 10.80 1.62
N ASN A 12 -11.09 11.05 0.98
CA ASN A 12 -10.45 10.06 0.11
C ASN A 12 -8.99 9.80 0.45
N THR A 13 -8.47 10.38 1.51
CA THR A 13 -7.03 10.27 1.85
C THR A 13 -6.87 9.69 3.24
N PHE A 14 -5.97 8.71 3.35
CA PHE A 14 -5.72 7.97 4.57
C PHE A 14 -4.21 7.82 4.78
N ILE A 15 -3.82 7.73 6.05
CA ILE A 15 -2.48 7.30 6.41
C ILE A 15 -2.61 5.89 6.96
N ARG A 16 -1.84 4.95 6.40
CA ARG A 16 -1.77 3.57 6.89
C ARG A 16 -0.36 3.27 7.37
N VAL A 17 -0.29 2.56 8.50
CA VAL A 17 0.98 2.08 9.06
C VAL A 17 0.91 0.56 9.13
N PHE A 18 1.78 -0.11 8.38
CA PHE A 18 1.91 -1.56 8.40
C PHE A 18 3.11 -1.95 9.24
N ASN A 19 2.91 -2.88 10.16
CA ASN A 19 3.98 -3.41 11.01
C ASN A 19 4.59 -4.64 10.33
N GLN A 20 5.92 -4.74 10.35
CA GLN A 20 6.60 -5.86 9.72
C GLN A 20 6.27 -7.22 10.35
N ASP A 21 5.87 -7.23 11.62
CA ASP A 21 5.59 -8.46 12.36
C ASP A 21 4.13 -8.92 12.24
N THR A 22 3.30 -8.18 11.52
CA THR A 22 1.87 -8.48 11.37
C THR A 22 1.58 -8.92 9.94
N ASP A 23 0.75 -9.96 9.80
CA ASP A 23 0.25 -10.35 8.50
C ASP A 23 -0.93 -9.49 8.10
N SER A 24 -1.10 -9.30 6.79
CA SER A 24 -2.18 -8.51 6.23
C SER A 24 -2.62 -9.12 4.90
N VAL A 25 -3.89 -8.94 4.58
CA VAL A 25 -4.41 -9.30 3.25
C VAL A 25 -3.71 -8.50 2.15
N GLU A 26 -3.13 -7.34 2.51
CA GLU A 26 -2.36 -6.51 1.56
C GLU A 26 -1.06 -7.20 1.10
N PHE A 27 -0.59 -8.23 1.82
CA PHE A 27 0.64 -8.96 1.49
C PHE A 27 0.40 -10.13 0.56
N ILE A 28 -0.86 -10.45 0.27
CA ILE A 28 -1.22 -11.48 -0.71
C ILE A 28 -1.85 -10.79 -1.92
N TRP A 29 -1.88 -11.50 -3.03
CA TRP A 29 -2.48 -10.97 -4.25
C TRP A 29 -3.94 -10.61 -4.01
N HIS A 30 -4.29 -9.36 -4.27
CA HIS A 30 -5.65 -8.84 -4.11
C HIS A 30 -5.87 -7.71 -5.11
N ARG A 31 -7.10 -7.29 -5.24
CA ARG A 31 -7.48 -6.16 -6.10
C ARG A 31 -8.45 -5.26 -5.35
N ASP A 32 -8.47 -4.00 -5.74
CA ASP A 32 -9.36 -3.00 -5.16
C ASP A 32 -10.42 -2.59 -6.17
N MET A 33 -11.51 -2.04 -5.68
CA MET A 33 -12.65 -1.65 -6.51
C MET A 33 -12.58 -0.18 -6.94
N GLU A 34 -11.50 0.51 -6.61
CA GLU A 34 -11.23 1.88 -7.05
C GLU A 34 -9.75 2.04 -7.39
N ASP A 35 -9.46 3.05 -8.22
CA ASP A 35 -8.06 3.45 -8.44
C ASP A 35 -7.48 4.01 -7.15
N ARG A 36 -6.21 3.77 -6.92
CA ARG A 36 -5.50 4.26 -5.74
C ARG A 36 -4.15 4.85 -6.11
N ILE A 37 -3.71 5.81 -5.30
CA ILE A 37 -2.33 6.30 -5.32
C ILE A 37 -1.77 6.07 -3.93
N ILE A 38 -0.59 5.47 -3.87
CA ILE A 38 0.14 5.34 -2.60
C ILE A 38 1.48 6.04 -2.71
N GLU A 39 1.96 6.51 -1.57
CA GLU A 39 3.26 7.16 -1.45
C GLU A 39 3.81 6.87 -0.06
N SER A 40 5.06 6.41 0.02
CA SER A 40 5.68 6.22 1.33
C SER A 40 5.97 7.58 1.98
N ILE A 41 5.62 7.72 3.26
CA ILE A 41 5.88 8.95 4.02
C ILE A 41 7.35 9.03 4.40
N GLU A 42 7.99 7.87 4.64
CA GLU A 42 9.40 7.77 5.03
C GLU A 42 10.13 6.87 4.05
N PRO A 43 11.48 7.00 3.94
CA PRO A 43 12.25 6.05 3.14
C PRO A 43 11.97 4.62 3.59
N THR A 44 11.84 3.71 2.64
CA THR A 44 11.50 2.32 2.92
C THR A 44 12.14 1.38 1.90
N ASP A 45 12.42 0.15 2.35
CA ASP A 45 12.81 -0.93 1.46
C ASP A 45 11.64 -1.87 1.14
N TRP A 46 10.45 -1.58 1.65
CA TRP A 46 9.25 -2.29 1.24
C TRP A 46 8.99 -2.07 -0.25
N LYS A 47 8.33 -3.04 -0.87
CA LYS A 47 8.04 -3.00 -2.31
C LYS A 47 6.58 -3.27 -2.58
N ILE A 48 6.15 -2.93 -3.79
CA ILE A 48 4.84 -3.30 -4.30
C ILE A 48 5.04 -4.03 -5.62
N GLN A 49 4.20 -5.02 -5.86
CA GLN A 49 4.22 -5.77 -7.10
C GLN A 49 2.83 -5.79 -7.71
N MET A 50 2.73 -5.33 -8.95
CA MET A 50 1.52 -5.48 -9.76
C MET A 50 1.55 -6.80 -10.50
N ASP A 51 0.37 -7.27 -10.92
CA ASP A 51 0.26 -8.48 -11.74
C ASP A 51 1.10 -8.37 -13.00
N ASN A 52 1.82 -9.42 -13.32
CA ASN A 52 2.71 -9.51 -14.51
C ASN A 52 3.85 -8.48 -14.53
N GLU A 53 4.22 -7.93 -13.37
CA GLU A 53 5.33 -6.98 -13.24
C GLU A 53 6.31 -7.45 -12.18
N LEU A 54 7.53 -6.94 -12.24
CA LEU A 54 8.50 -7.15 -11.18
C LEU A 54 8.17 -6.25 -9.99
N PRO A 55 8.57 -6.66 -8.77
CA PRO A 55 8.44 -5.79 -7.61
C PRO A 55 9.16 -4.46 -7.85
N LYS A 56 8.57 -3.37 -7.38
CA LYS A 56 9.17 -2.03 -7.49
C LYS A 56 9.13 -1.30 -6.15
N SER A 57 10.04 -0.36 -6.00
CA SER A 57 10.12 0.49 -4.80
C SER A 57 8.86 1.32 -4.64
N ILE A 58 8.54 1.64 -3.37
CA ILE A 58 7.47 2.57 -3.05
C ILE A 58 8.13 3.93 -2.81
N GLU A 59 8.75 4.47 -3.86
CA GLU A 59 9.34 5.81 -3.86
C GLU A 59 8.53 6.70 -4.78
N GLY A 60 8.19 7.90 -4.29
CA GLY A 60 7.28 8.75 -5.02
C GLY A 60 5.88 8.13 -5.06
N LYS A 61 5.08 8.60 -5.96
CA LYS A 61 3.68 8.16 -6.07
C LYS A 61 3.59 6.91 -6.93
N VAL A 62 2.87 5.91 -6.44
CA VAL A 62 2.58 4.68 -7.18
C VAL A 62 1.09 4.62 -7.46
N PHE A 63 0.73 4.56 -8.73
CA PHE A 63 -0.67 4.42 -9.14
C PHE A 63 -1.04 2.94 -9.19
N ILE A 64 -2.15 2.59 -8.53
CA ILE A 64 -2.69 1.23 -8.50
C ILE A 64 -4.04 1.26 -9.20
N PRO A 65 -4.13 0.79 -10.45
CA PRO A 65 -5.40 0.79 -11.17
C PRO A 65 -6.45 -0.11 -10.52
N MET A 66 -7.71 0.30 -10.61
CA MET A 66 -8.84 -0.49 -10.16
C MET A 66 -8.79 -1.89 -10.80
N SER A 67 -9.09 -2.91 -10.00
CA SER A 67 -9.19 -4.31 -10.43
C SER A 67 -7.89 -4.96 -10.89
N VAL A 68 -6.74 -4.30 -10.75
CA VAL A 68 -5.44 -4.89 -11.02
C VAL A 68 -4.95 -5.60 -9.75
N TYR A 69 -4.62 -6.90 -9.88
CA TYR A 69 -4.07 -7.64 -8.76
C TYR A 69 -2.69 -7.11 -8.39
N HIS A 70 -2.46 -6.97 -7.09
CA HIS A 70 -1.19 -6.45 -6.58
C HIS A 70 -0.98 -6.93 -5.14
N ARG A 71 0.24 -6.74 -4.64
CA ARG A 71 0.57 -7.07 -3.25
C ARG A 71 1.69 -6.17 -2.74
N LEU A 72 1.72 -5.95 -1.44
CA LEU A 72 2.87 -5.37 -0.75
C LEU A 72 3.85 -6.48 -0.42
N ILE A 73 5.13 -6.16 -0.51
CA ILE A 73 6.22 -7.08 -0.12
C ILE A 73 6.92 -6.46 1.07
N LYS A 74 6.95 -7.19 2.17
CA LYS A 74 7.54 -6.72 3.42
C LYS A 74 9.01 -6.36 3.25
N GLY A 75 9.38 -5.25 3.84
CA GLY A 75 10.75 -4.85 4.02
C GLY A 75 11.13 -4.87 5.49
N THR A 76 12.06 -4.00 5.85
CA THR A 76 12.54 -3.85 7.22
C THR A 76 11.78 -2.70 7.90
N GLY A 77 11.34 -2.93 9.14
CA GLY A 77 10.62 -1.92 9.90
C GLY A 77 9.18 -1.75 9.44
N ASP A 78 8.53 -0.70 9.91
CA ASP A 78 7.16 -0.38 9.55
C ASP A 78 7.11 0.36 8.21
N LEU A 79 6.01 0.16 7.49
CA LEU A 79 5.71 0.94 6.29
C LEU A 79 4.62 1.94 6.61
N LYS A 80 4.91 3.22 6.37
CA LYS A 80 3.93 4.31 6.51
C LYS A 80 3.64 4.89 5.15
N ILE A 81 2.38 4.87 4.74
CA ILE A 81 1.99 5.37 3.43
C ILE A 81 0.84 6.37 3.53
N ASN A 82 0.85 7.30 2.59
CA ASN A 82 -0.35 8.04 2.22
C ASN A 82 -1.09 7.21 1.19
N LEU A 83 -2.38 7.03 1.38
CA LEU A 83 -3.26 6.31 0.47
C LEU A 83 -4.36 7.24 0.02
N ILE A 84 -4.48 7.42 -1.29
CA ILE A 84 -5.55 8.22 -1.89
C ILE A 84 -6.44 7.27 -2.70
N LYS A 85 -7.72 7.23 -2.36
CA LYS A 85 -8.73 6.48 -3.11
C LYS A 85 -9.38 7.42 -4.12
N LEU A 86 -9.26 7.08 -5.40
CA LEU A 86 -9.81 7.87 -6.50
C LEU A 86 -11.19 7.32 -6.86
N ILE A 87 -12.19 7.89 -6.27
CA ILE A 87 -13.59 7.49 -6.50
C ILE A 87 -14.35 8.55 -7.24
#